data_ce32bea383fcb3f28748a687838a57ec
#
_entry.id   ce32bea383fcb3f28748a687838a57ec
#
_cell.length_a   1.000
_cell.length_b   1.000
_cell.length_c   1.000
_cell.angle_alpha   90.00
_cell.angle_beta   90.00
_cell.angle_gamma   90.00
#
_symmetry.space_group_name_H-M   'P 1'
#
loop_
_entity.id
_entity.type
_entity.pdbx_description
1 polymer ?
#
loop_
_entity_poly.entity_id
_entity_poly.type
_entity_poly.pdbx_seq_one_letter_code
_entity_poly.pdbx_strand_id
1 'polypeptide(L)'
;MMFWIIFFAVLAVLAAGYFFSILPATSRRQECLQFAEWNYAHRGLWNAAEGVPENSLPAFARAAEQGYAIELDIQITKDGRIVVFHDDTMKRMCGNEGKISDYTYEELQQFHLGDSTEKIPLLREILQTVDGRVPLLIEIKMPGLSTAVCAGFQKEMEG
;
A
#
# COMPACT_ATOMS: atom_id res chain seq x y z
N MET A 1 -24.31 3.09 -47.98
CA MET A 1 -25.15 2.71 -46.82
C MET A 1 -24.55 1.54 -46.05
N MET A 2 -24.26 0.41 -46.70
CA MET A 2 -23.69 -0.80 -46.09
C MET A 2 -22.32 -0.57 -45.34
N PHE A 3 -21.43 0.25 -45.89
CA PHE A 3 -20.15 0.60 -45.27
C PHE A 3 -20.32 1.23 -43.88
N TRP A 4 -21.21 2.20 -43.71
CA TRP A 4 -21.48 2.83 -42.42
C TRP A 4 -22.11 1.89 -41.39
N ILE A 5 -22.94 0.96 -41.83
CA ILE A 5 -23.55 -0.07 -40.98
C ILE A 5 -22.43 -0.97 -40.39
N ILE A 6 -21.54 -1.45 -41.26
CA ILE A 6 -20.41 -2.28 -40.84
C ILE A 6 -19.47 -1.51 -39.90
N PHE A 7 -19.16 -0.24 -40.23
CA PHE A 7 -18.33 0.60 -39.41
C PHE A 7 -18.87 0.75 -37.97
N PHE A 8 -20.16 1.11 -37.86
CA PHE A 8 -20.79 1.28 -36.55
C PHE A 8 -20.93 -0.05 -35.79
N ALA A 9 -21.19 -1.16 -36.50
CA ALA A 9 -21.21 -2.47 -35.87
C ALA A 9 -19.88 -2.89 -35.31
N VAL A 10 -18.76 -2.67 -36.02
CA VAL A 10 -17.40 -2.92 -35.52
C VAL A 10 -17.09 -2.04 -34.32
N LEU A 11 -17.43 -0.75 -34.39
CA LEU A 11 -17.23 0.19 -33.30
C LEU A 11 -18.01 -0.24 -32.04
N ALA A 12 -19.24 -0.68 -32.20
CA ALA A 12 -20.06 -1.19 -31.09
C ALA A 12 -19.46 -2.45 -30.44
N VAL A 13 -18.93 -3.38 -31.24
CA VAL A 13 -18.27 -4.60 -30.75
C VAL A 13 -17.00 -4.25 -30.00
N LEU A 14 -16.19 -3.32 -30.53
CA LEU A 14 -14.97 -2.85 -29.84
C LEU A 14 -15.28 -2.15 -28.52
N ALA A 15 -16.32 -1.29 -28.51
CA ALA A 15 -16.77 -0.62 -27.29
C ALA A 15 -17.28 -1.64 -26.26
N ALA A 16 -18.10 -2.61 -26.67
CA ALA A 16 -18.57 -3.68 -25.79
C ALA A 16 -17.42 -4.52 -25.23
N GLY A 17 -16.44 -4.89 -26.06
CA GLY A 17 -15.23 -5.59 -25.63
C GLY A 17 -14.42 -4.80 -24.62
N TYR A 18 -14.24 -3.50 -24.85
CA TYR A 18 -13.59 -2.60 -23.90
C TYR A 18 -14.33 -2.53 -22.57
N PHE A 19 -15.65 -2.29 -22.59
CA PHE A 19 -16.45 -2.28 -21.36
C PHE A 19 -16.35 -3.61 -20.61
N PHE A 20 -16.39 -4.74 -21.31
CA PHE A 20 -16.26 -6.07 -20.69
C PHE A 20 -14.90 -6.26 -20.04
N SER A 21 -13.82 -5.71 -20.62
CA SER A 21 -12.46 -5.84 -20.09
C SER A 21 -12.20 -5.02 -18.82
N ILE A 22 -12.98 -3.94 -18.62
CA ILE A 22 -12.84 -3.07 -17.42
C ILE A 22 -13.87 -3.38 -16.33
N LEU A 23 -14.81 -4.29 -16.58
CA LEU A 23 -15.78 -4.70 -15.55
C LEU A 23 -15.04 -5.41 -14.41
N PRO A 24 -15.34 -5.08 -13.14
CA PRO A 24 -14.78 -5.79 -12.00
C PRO A 24 -15.10 -7.28 -12.07
N ALA A 25 -14.10 -8.12 -11.74
CA ALA A 25 -14.31 -9.56 -11.64
C ALA A 25 -15.35 -9.86 -10.54
N THR A 26 -16.44 -10.51 -10.92
CA THR A 26 -17.54 -10.83 -9.99
C THR A 26 -17.25 -12.06 -9.13
N SER A 27 -16.26 -12.88 -9.51
CA SER A 27 -15.92 -14.15 -8.87
C SER A 27 -15.49 -14.02 -7.40
N ARG A 28 -14.89 -12.87 -7.02
CA ARG A 28 -14.46 -12.59 -5.63
C ARG A 28 -15.28 -11.49 -4.95
N ARG A 29 -16.42 -11.12 -5.51
CA ARG A 29 -17.23 -10.01 -4.96
C ARG A 29 -17.63 -10.25 -3.50
N GLN A 30 -18.03 -11.47 -3.17
CA GLN A 30 -18.45 -11.84 -1.81
C GLN A 30 -17.27 -11.72 -0.81
N GLU A 31 -16.08 -12.14 -1.22
CA GLU A 31 -14.87 -12.03 -0.41
C GLU A 31 -14.47 -10.57 -0.18
N CYS A 32 -14.66 -9.70 -1.19
CA CYS A 32 -14.36 -8.28 -1.09
C CYS A 32 -15.39 -7.49 -0.27
N LEU A 33 -16.67 -7.91 -0.26
CA LEU A 33 -17.73 -7.19 0.44
C LEU A 33 -17.50 -7.12 1.95
N GLN A 34 -16.88 -8.11 2.56
CA GLN A 34 -16.53 -8.10 3.99
C GLN A 34 -15.60 -6.93 4.37
N PHE A 35 -14.82 -6.41 3.41
CA PHE A 35 -13.91 -5.29 3.61
C PHE A 35 -14.55 -3.93 3.29
N ALA A 36 -15.70 -3.92 2.60
CA ALA A 36 -16.37 -2.69 2.17
C ALA A 36 -17.09 -1.94 3.31
N GLU A 37 -17.34 -2.61 4.44
CA GLU A 37 -18.03 -2.02 5.60
C GLU A 37 -17.07 -1.27 6.53
N TRP A 38 -15.76 -1.39 6.30
CA TRP A 38 -14.76 -0.75 7.14
C TRP A 38 -14.45 0.68 6.68
N ASN A 39 -14.24 1.57 7.66
CA ASN A 39 -13.61 2.86 7.42
C ASN A 39 -12.10 2.67 7.48
N TYR A 40 -11.39 3.10 6.45
CA TYR A 40 -9.94 2.95 6.34
C TYR A 40 -9.21 4.22 6.77
N ALA A 41 -8.30 4.08 7.72
CA ALA A 41 -7.33 5.10 8.06
C ALA A 41 -6.20 5.08 7.02
N HIS A 42 -6.19 6.07 6.10
CA HIS A 42 -5.18 6.22 5.06
C HIS A 42 -3.81 6.54 5.67
N ARG A 43 -2.87 5.63 5.56
CA ARG A 43 -1.53 5.65 6.20
C ARG A 43 -1.59 5.65 7.74
N GLY A 44 -2.63 5.05 8.31
CA GLY A 44 -2.91 5.05 9.74
C GLY A 44 -3.69 6.27 10.23
N LEU A 45 -4.00 6.30 11.52
CA LEU A 45 -4.69 7.43 12.16
C LEU A 45 -3.64 8.43 12.68
N TRP A 46 -3.00 9.10 11.75
CA TRP A 46 -1.88 10.00 11.99
C TRP A 46 -2.32 11.44 12.30
N ASN A 47 -1.49 12.16 13.05
CA ASN A 47 -1.60 13.60 13.31
C ASN A 47 -0.19 14.19 13.52
N ALA A 48 0.34 14.85 12.49
CA ALA A 48 1.68 15.44 12.55
C ALA A 48 1.84 16.47 13.65
N ALA A 49 0.79 17.23 13.98
CA ALA A 49 0.82 18.23 15.06
C ALA A 49 0.98 17.59 16.46
N GLU A 50 0.62 16.33 16.61
CA GLU A 50 0.79 15.53 17.84
C GLU A 50 2.08 14.68 17.80
N GLY A 51 2.93 14.84 16.79
CA GLY A 51 4.14 14.05 16.63
C GLY A 51 3.88 12.60 16.17
N VAL A 52 2.71 12.33 15.60
CA VAL A 52 2.34 11.02 15.04
C VAL A 52 2.31 11.12 13.53
N PRO A 53 3.40 10.79 12.83
CA PRO A 53 3.48 10.88 11.37
C PRO A 53 2.70 9.76 10.68
N GLU A 54 2.37 9.96 9.39
CA GLU A 54 1.82 8.93 8.53
C GLU A 54 2.76 7.72 8.41
N ASN A 55 2.21 6.53 8.14
CA ASN A 55 2.97 5.30 7.97
C ASN A 55 3.92 4.97 9.15
N SER A 56 3.54 5.33 10.36
CA SER A 56 4.29 5.07 11.59
C SER A 56 3.59 4.07 12.53
N LEU A 57 4.36 3.41 13.39
CA LEU A 57 3.82 2.48 14.39
C LEU A 57 2.71 3.10 15.25
N PRO A 58 2.86 4.31 15.83
CA PRO A 58 1.81 4.91 16.63
C PRO A 58 0.55 5.28 15.82
N ALA A 59 0.69 5.63 14.52
CA ALA A 59 -0.48 5.90 13.67
C ALA A 59 -1.30 4.63 13.44
N PHE A 60 -0.65 3.48 13.26
CA PHE A 60 -1.32 2.20 13.08
C PHE A 60 -1.90 1.64 14.39
N ALA A 61 -1.19 1.79 15.50
CA ALA A 61 -1.71 1.44 16.81
C ALA A 61 -3.01 2.19 17.13
N ARG A 62 -3.03 3.52 16.92
CA ARG A 62 -4.24 4.36 17.09
C ARG A 62 -5.40 3.91 16.19
N ALA A 63 -5.11 3.60 14.91
CA ALA A 63 -6.15 3.13 13.99
C ALA A 63 -6.78 1.81 14.48
N ALA A 64 -5.94 0.84 14.86
CA ALA A 64 -6.39 -0.45 15.36
C ALA A 64 -7.18 -0.34 16.68
N GLU A 65 -6.73 0.51 17.61
CA GLU A 65 -7.41 0.77 18.89
C GLU A 65 -8.79 1.42 18.72
N GLN A 66 -8.95 2.25 17.69
CA GLN A 66 -10.23 2.92 17.39
C GLN A 66 -11.12 2.13 16.41
N GLY A 67 -10.70 0.91 16.01
CA GLY A 67 -11.48 0.04 15.14
C GLY A 67 -11.53 0.48 13.68
N TYR A 68 -10.55 1.25 13.20
CA TYR A 68 -10.40 1.56 11.78
C TYR A 68 -9.57 0.46 11.10
N ALA A 69 -10.02 0.02 9.94
CA ALA A 69 -9.13 -0.68 9.01
C ALA A 69 -7.98 0.26 8.59
N ILE A 70 -6.87 -0.30 8.18
CA ILE A 70 -5.67 0.47 7.88
C ILE A 70 -5.32 0.29 6.41
N GLU A 71 -5.07 1.39 5.73
CA GLU A 71 -4.37 1.40 4.45
C GLU A 71 -2.91 1.81 4.70
N LEU A 72 -1.97 1.15 4.03
CA LEU A 72 -0.54 1.41 4.15
C LEU A 72 0.22 1.08 2.86
N ASP A 73 1.39 1.70 2.69
CA ASP A 73 2.23 1.58 1.52
C ASP A 73 3.52 0.84 1.84
N ILE A 74 3.90 -0.16 1.03
CA ILE A 74 5.15 -0.89 1.23
C ILE A 74 6.15 -0.69 0.10
N GLN A 75 7.43 -0.67 0.49
CA GLN A 75 8.58 -0.65 -0.41
C GLN A 75 9.63 -1.65 0.07
N ILE A 76 10.59 -1.96 -0.82
CA ILE A 76 11.69 -2.87 -0.52
C ILE A 76 13.01 -2.10 -0.40
N THR A 77 13.76 -2.40 0.64
CA THR A 77 15.11 -1.85 0.87
C THR A 77 16.15 -2.51 -0.02
N LYS A 78 17.35 -1.95 -0.08
CA LYS A 78 18.50 -2.49 -0.81
C LYS A 78 18.87 -3.92 -0.37
N ASP A 79 18.70 -4.24 0.90
CA ASP A 79 18.96 -5.56 1.50
C ASP A 79 17.72 -6.47 1.53
N GLY A 80 16.65 -6.08 0.80
CA GLY A 80 15.48 -6.93 0.58
C GLY A 80 14.48 -6.97 1.75
N ARG A 81 14.54 -6.02 2.71
CA ARG A 81 13.56 -5.91 3.79
C ARG A 81 12.33 -5.13 3.31
N ILE A 82 11.16 -5.49 3.80
CA ILE A 82 9.92 -4.78 3.49
C ILE A 82 9.65 -3.75 4.56
N VAL A 83 9.60 -2.49 4.14
CA VAL A 83 9.34 -1.32 4.99
C VAL A 83 8.04 -0.62 4.58
N VAL A 84 7.49 0.18 5.50
CA VAL A 84 6.27 0.96 5.24
C VAL A 84 6.64 2.40 4.95
N PHE A 85 6.44 2.81 3.68
CA PHE A 85 6.76 4.15 3.20
C PHE A 85 6.07 4.44 1.86
N HIS A 86 5.50 5.67 1.69
CA HIS A 86 4.69 5.99 0.52
C HIS A 86 5.49 6.55 -0.66
N ASP A 87 6.31 7.58 -0.46
CA ASP A 87 6.85 8.42 -1.54
C ASP A 87 7.96 7.72 -2.34
N ASP A 88 8.13 8.09 -3.60
CA ASP A 88 9.23 7.60 -4.44
C ASP A 88 10.62 8.00 -3.90
N THR A 89 10.71 9.12 -3.19
CA THR A 89 11.94 9.59 -2.53
C THR A 89 11.65 9.94 -1.08
N MET A 90 12.67 9.91 -0.25
CA MET A 90 12.53 10.22 1.18
C MET A 90 12.49 11.72 1.48
N LYS A 91 12.42 12.60 0.44
CA LYS A 91 12.55 14.06 0.58
C LYS A 91 11.51 14.67 1.52
N ARG A 92 10.24 14.39 1.30
CA ARG A 92 9.14 15.01 2.06
C ARG A 92 9.14 14.60 3.53
N MET A 93 9.33 13.30 3.78
CA MET A 93 9.20 12.75 5.13
C MET A 93 10.52 12.73 5.90
N CYS A 94 11.67 12.62 5.22
CA CYS A 94 12.95 12.43 5.88
C CYS A 94 14.00 13.48 5.50
N GLY A 95 13.68 14.45 4.62
CA GLY A 95 14.60 15.47 4.14
C GLY A 95 15.74 14.96 3.24
N ASN A 96 15.66 13.72 2.75
CA ASN A 96 16.67 13.06 1.94
C ASN A 96 16.18 12.78 0.52
N GLU A 97 16.97 13.12 -0.52
CA GLU A 97 16.59 12.95 -1.94
C GLU A 97 16.67 11.50 -2.43
N GLY A 98 17.26 10.58 -1.66
CA GLY A 98 17.39 9.16 -2.02
C GLY A 98 16.06 8.41 -1.95
N LYS A 99 16.06 7.18 -2.48
CA LYS A 99 14.93 6.25 -2.46
C LYS A 99 15.13 5.20 -1.37
N ILE A 100 14.06 4.59 -0.91
CA ILE A 100 14.11 3.46 0.03
C ILE A 100 15.04 2.34 -0.49
N SER A 101 14.97 2.04 -1.79
CA SER A 101 15.80 0.99 -2.44
C SER A 101 17.30 1.29 -2.50
N ASP A 102 17.72 2.51 -2.21
CA ASP A 102 19.14 2.90 -2.21
C ASP A 102 19.84 2.53 -0.89
N TYR A 103 19.08 2.24 0.16
CA TYR A 103 19.54 2.01 1.53
C TYR A 103 19.20 0.63 2.05
N THR A 104 20.06 0.08 2.91
CA THR A 104 19.71 -1.07 3.77
C THR A 104 18.77 -0.61 4.87
N TYR A 105 18.06 -1.55 5.51
CA TYR A 105 17.19 -1.20 6.64
C TYR A 105 17.94 -0.54 7.78
N GLU A 106 19.15 -0.99 8.07
CA GLU A 106 20.01 -0.40 9.11
C GLU A 106 20.38 1.06 8.79
N GLU A 107 20.72 1.35 7.53
CA GLU A 107 20.99 2.72 7.08
C GLU A 107 19.74 3.61 7.14
N LEU A 108 18.53 3.07 6.94
CA LEU A 108 17.29 3.81 7.07
C LEU A 108 17.00 4.26 8.51
N GLN A 109 17.53 3.57 9.51
CA GLN A 109 17.30 3.88 10.93
C GLN A 109 17.93 5.20 11.39
N GLN A 110 18.78 5.83 10.59
CA GLN A 110 19.27 7.18 10.87
C GLN A 110 18.22 8.28 10.57
N PHE A 111 17.23 8.01 9.74
CA PHE A 111 16.19 8.97 9.33
C PHE A 111 14.97 8.90 10.24
N HIS A 112 14.28 10.04 10.34
CA HIS A 112 13.02 10.16 11.08
C HIS A 112 11.89 10.55 10.14
N LEU A 113 10.66 10.18 10.51
CA LEU A 113 9.46 10.54 9.78
C LEU A 113 8.97 11.93 10.21
N GLY A 114 9.06 12.91 9.32
CA GLY A 114 8.72 14.29 9.61
C GLY A 114 9.52 14.87 10.77
N ASP A 115 8.88 15.73 11.56
CA ASP A 115 9.49 16.36 12.76
C ASP A 115 9.30 15.48 14.02
N SER A 116 9.23 14.16 13.88
CA SER A 116 9.03 13.23 14.99
C SER A 116 10.28 12.42 15.32
N THR A 117 10.19 11.56 16.33
CA THR A 117 11.22 10.57 16.67
C THR A 117 10.98 9.22 15.99
N GLU A 118 9.87 9.08 15.29
CA GLU A 118 9.47 7.84 14.64
C GLU A 118 10.40 7.50 13.47
N LYS A 119 10.66 6.21 13.30
CA LYS A 119 11.48 5.65 12.22
C LYS A 119 10.62 5.04 11.14
N ILE A 120 11.24 4.75 9.98
CA ILE A 120 10.61 3.96 8.93
C ILE A 120 10.46 2.52 9.45
N PRO A 121 9.22 2.02 9.66
CA PRO A 121 9.01 0.71 10.26
C PRO A 121 9.11 -0.42 9.25
N LEU A 122 9.43 -1.62 9.72
CA LEU A 122 9.26 -2.84 8.96
C LEU A 122 7.78 -3.23 8.88
N LEU A 123 7.38 -3.89 7.79
CA LEU A 123 6.03 -4.44 7.68
C LEU A 123 5.71 -5.39 8.84
N ARG A 124 6.65 -6.25 9.25
CA ARG A 124 6.44 -7.18 10.38
C ARG A 124 6.14 -6.47 11.70
N GLU A 125 6.72 -5.30 11.95
CA GLU A 125 6.45 -4.51 13.16
C GLU A 125 5.00 -4.00 13.15
N ILE A 126 4.50 -3.64 11.96
CA ILE A 126 3.10 -3.25 11.79
C ILE A 126 2.17 -4.45 12.00
N LEU A 127 2.49 -5.61 11.40
CA LEU A 127 1.69 -6.83 11.58
C LEU A 127 1.59 -7.22 13.05
N GLN A 128 2.69 -7.17 13.79
CA GLN A 128 2.72 -7.42 15.24
C GLN A 128 1.94 -6.36 16.03
N THR A 129 2.06 -5.08 15.64
CA THR A 129 1.34 -3.98 16.29
C THR A 129 -0.17 -4.10 16.08
N VAL A 130 -0.61 -4.45 14.88
CA VAL A 130 -2.04 -4.59 14.55
C VAL A 130 -2.61 -5.90 15.10
N ASP A 131 -1.84 -6.96 15.10
CA ASP A 131 -2.18 -8.29 15.68
C ASP A 131 -3.56 -8.81 15.24
N GLY A 132 -3.87 -8.69 13.95
CA GLY A 132 -5.13 -9.16 13.37
C GLY A 132 -6.40 -8.45 13.84
N ARG A 133 -6.30 -7.35 14.61
CA ARG A 133 -7.46 -6.65 15.18
C ARG A 133 -8.33 -5.95 14.13
N VAL A 134 -7.74 -5.52 13.03
CA VAL A 134 -8.43 -4.81 11.94
C VAL A 134 -7.86 -5.25 10.58
N PRO A 135 -8.63 -5.13 9.49
CA PRO A 135 -8.11 -5.40 8.14
C PRO A 135 -7.02 -4.43 7.72
N LEU A 136 -6.07 -4.94 6.92
CA LEU A 136 -5.03 -4.16 6.27
C LEU A 136 -5.24 -4.13 4.75
N LEU A 137 -5.19 -2.94 4.15
CA LEU A 137 -5.10 -2.73 2.71
C LEU A 137 -3.68 -2.30 2.40
N ILE A 138 -2.90 -3.19 1.78
CA ILE A 138 -1.47 -2.97 1.53
C ILE A 138 -1.26 -2.59 0.07
N GLU A 139 -0.80 -1.35 -0.18
CA GLU A 139 -0.38 -0.91 -1.49
C GLU A 139 1.11 -1.19 -1.71
N ILE A 140 1.43 -1.83 -2.83
CA ILE A 140 2.81 -2.18 -3.19
C ILE A 140 3.37 -1.09 -4.11
N LYS A 141 4.23 -0.21 -3.59
CA LYS A 141 4.86 0.92 -4.30
C LYS A 141 6.18 0.51 -4.98
N MET A 142 6.14 -0.51 -5.81
CA MET A 142 7.36 -1.01 -6.47
C MET A 142 7.15 -1.15 -7.98
N PRO A 143 8.08 -0.65 -8.83
CA PRO A 143 8.03 -0.89 -10.25
C PRO A 143 8.41 -2.36 -10.53
N GLY A 144 7.42 -3.13 -10.96
CA GLY A 144 7.60 -4.53 -11.31
C GLY A 144 7.57 -5.49 -10.12
N LEU A 145 6.48 -6.23 -10.00
CA LEU A 145 6.37 -7.38 -9.09
C LEU A 145 7.36 -8.47 -9.57
N SER A 146 8.53 -8.54 -8.95
CA SER A 146 9.43 -9.67 -9.15
C SER A 146 9.01 -10.83 -8.25
N THR A 147 9.31 -12.06 -8.67
CA THR A 147 9.07 -13.28 -7.86
C THR A 147 9.76 -13.18 -6.48
N ALA A 148 10.89 -12.48 -6.40
CA ALA A 148 11.62 -12.26 -5.15
C ALA A 148 10.85 -11.36 -4.17
N VAL A 149 10.16 -10.32 -4.67
CA VAL A 149 9.31 -9.44 -3.84
C VAL A 149 8.12 -10.20 -3.29
N CYS A 150 7.46 -11.00 -4.15
CA CYS A 150 6.34 -11.84 -3.71
C CYS A 150 6.77 -12.87 -2.65
N ALA A 151 7.93 -13.49 -2.82
CA ALA A 151 8.48 -14.44 -1.85
C ALA A 151 8.86 -13.76 -0.52
N GLY A 152 9.44 -12.56 -0.58
CA GLY A 152 9.75 -11.75 0.60
C GLY A 152 8.50 -11.37 1.37
N PHE A 153 7.47 -10.91 0.67
CA PHE A 153 6.17 -10.58 1.26
C PHE A 153 5.52 -11.80 1.92
N GLN A 154 5.47 -12.92 1.21
CA GLN A 154 4.91 -14.16 1.75
C GLN A 154 5.62 -14.59 3.05
N LYS A 155 6.95 -14.50 3.09
CA LYS A 155 7.72 -14.81 4.28
C LYS A 155 7.43 -13.89 5.47
N GLU A 156 7.18 -12.58 5.22
CA GLU A 156 6.79 -11.65 6.29
C GLU A 156 5.37 -11.93 6.81
N MET A 157 4.48 -12.50 5.99
CA MET A 157 3.10 -12.83 6.35
C MET A 157 2.97 -14.18 7.08
N GLU A 158 3.93 -15.10 6.93
CA GLU A 158 3.92 -16.43 7.55
C GLU A 158 4.55 -16.46 8.96
N GLY A 159 5.20 -15.41 9.41
CA GLY A 159 5.91 -15.26 10.70
C GLY A 159 5.19 -14.48 11.72
#